data_8370c9d6eb20e731303d0dd8ae95f375
#
_entry.id   8370c9d6eb20e731303d0dd8ae95f375
#
_cell.length_a   1.000
_cell.length_b   1.000
_cell.length_c   1.000
_cell.angle_alpha   90.00
_cell.angle_beta   90.00
_cell.angle_gamma   90.00
#
_symmetry.space_group_name_H-M   'P 1'
#
loop_
_entity.id
_entity.type
_entity.pdbx_description
1 polymer ?
#
loop_
_entity_poly.entity_id
_entity_poly.type
_entity_poly.pdbx_seq_one_letter_code
_entity_poly.pdbx_strand_id
1 'polypeptide(L)'
;MPESVPVFRSSVSTASGAPRRVDPDMPPFLKSRWTLAAVCVFALMLRMAVAVIFPGYEQADEIYQAWEQAHRIVFGYGIVSWEFAEGVRSYMLPGAMAGIFRAAEFVSPGSYLLATRFALSLLSLVPVCCSWGMLRQFAGPRAALIGAFLSAVWFELVYFGPKANSEVVAAHLLLLGTYAVFPYFEVHRPVRLIAGGFLLGLAFCLRIQLAPVIAVLGVVMLARNGARWTLYVAGGAVLAVAFAGLVDYFTLAYPYASIIGYFKVNALEGVSDKFGRSPWYFLIFRFVRVWSGALILFVWAGIEGLRNSRPMMLLFAMAAVLVLVHSGVAHKEYRFIYPALPLLLIPIAAGIDRLVARLYPAGTAALVATLAGIAALSLVVGSGDNFRPHFWRRYGETQAFDIVRKAPDACGLALHLIEWSETPGYTRLHRDLPIYYAYRDDEFARVRDGANYLLSRSPVEAGYTKLEEWKQDIDPLYLYRREGGCSTRFLGERLQVRTRVQETTPH
;
A
#
# COMPACT_ATOMS: atom_id res chain seq x y z
N MET A 1 -53.26 26.54 43.10
CA MET A 1 -51.86 26.10 43.36
C MET A 1 -51.55 24.97 42.40
N PRO A 2 -50.70 25.17 41.39
CA PRO A 2 -50.21 24.06 40.58
C PRO A 2 -48.85 23.68 41.10
N GLU A 3 -48.63 22.35 41.24
CA GLU A 3 -47.40 21.69 41.65
C GLU A 3 -46.32 21.87 40.63
N SER A 4 -45.12 22.17 41.12
CA SER A 4 -43.88 22.32 40.35
C SER A 4 -43.26 20.94 40.03
N VAL A 5 -43.16 20.60 38.74
CA VAL A 5 -42.44 19.44 38.24
C VAL A 5 -40.93 19.70 38.36
N PRO A 6 -40.14 18.79 38.95
CA PRO A 6 -38.70 18.95 39.01
C PRO A 6 -38.03 18.71 37.64
N VAL A 7 -37.37 19.74 37.10
CA VAL A 7 -36.49 19.64 35.93
C VAL A 7 -35.23 18.87 36.30
N PHE A 8 -35.13 17.66 35.81
CA PHE A 8 -33.90 16.88 35.89
C PHE A 8 -32.82 17.58 35.03
N ARG A 9 -31.96 18.37 35.66
CA ARG A 9 -30.71 18.81 35.06
C ARG A 9 -29.74 17.61 35.03
N SER A 10 -29.60 16.96 33.88
CA SER A 10 -28.51 16.03 33.65
C SER A 10 -27.18 16.80 33.66
N SER A 11 -26.45 16.68 34.75
CA SER A 11 -25.07 17.09 34.85
C SER A 11 -24.20 16.16 33.94
N VAL A 12 -24.11 16.55 32.66
CA VAL A 12 -23.03 16.00 31.80
C VAL A 12 -21.74 16.57 32.35
N SER A 13 -21.03 15.76 33.12
CA SER A 13 -19.66 16.02 33.53
C SER A 13 -18.81 16.14 32.25
N THR A 14 -18.57 17.36 31.82
CA THR A 14 -17.51 17.67 30.85
C THR A 14 -16.18 17.39 31.56
N ALA A 15 -15.59 16.21 31.28
CA ALA A 15 -14.21 15.97 31.61
C ALA A 15 -13.39 17.02 30.84
N SER A 16 -13.05 18.12 31.53
CA SER A 16 -12.22 19.19 31.03
C SER A 16 -10.88 18.60 30.65
N GLY A 17 -10.62 18.52 29.35
CA GLY A 17 -9.27 18.30 28.82
C GLY A 17 -8.42 19.54 29.08
N ALA A 18 -8.02 19.77 30.32
CA ALA A 18 -7.03 20.78 30.61
C ALA A 18 -5.76 20.43 29.79
N PRO A 19 -5.14 21.40 29.10
CA PRO A 19 -3.91 21.15 28.38
C PRO A 19 -2.89 20.62 29.39
N ARG A 20 -2.36 19.39 29.14
CA ARG A 20 -1.31 18.81 29.99
C ARG A 20 -0.19 19.83 30.06
N ARG A 21 0.16 20.27 31.28
CA ARG A 21 1.29 21.14 31.53
C ARG A 21 2.51 20.50 30.87
N VAL A 22 3.19 21.26 30.00
CA VAL A 22 4.44 20.85 29.40
C VAL A 22 5.44 20.68 30.57
N ASP A 23 5.94 19.45 30.71
CA ASP A 23 6.94 19.13 31.72
C ASP A 23 8.15 20.04 31.49
N PRO A 24 8.54 20.87 32.49
CA PRO A 24 9.69 21.78 32.38
C PRO A 24 11.01 21.02 32.11
N ASP A 25 11.13 19.77 32.57
CA ASP A 25 12.31 18.92 32.43
C ASP A 25 12.33 18.14 31.10
N MET A 26 11.39 18.43 30.21
CA MET A 26 11.33 17.76 28.91
C MET A 26 12.54 18.12 28.03
N PRO A 27 13.25 17.10 27.46
CA PRO A 27 14.41 17.34 26.62
C PRO A 27 14.10 18.32 25.48
N PRO A 28 14.98 19.27 25.17
CA PRO A 28 14.76 20.33 24.19
C PRO A 28 14.42 19.82 22.80
N PHE A 29 14.96 18.67 22.41
CA PHE A 29 14.69 18.05 21.10
C PHE A 29 13.22 17.62 20.94
N LEU A 30 12.52 17.21 21.99
CA LEU A 30 11.10 16.88 21.92
C LEU A 30 10.19 18.09 21.66
N LYS A 31 10.71 19.29 21.90
CA LYS A 31 10.02 20.56 21.61
C LYS A 31 10.32 21.04 20.18
N SER A 32 11.38 20.52 19.54
CA SER A 32 11.88 20.99 18.25
C SER A 32 11.07 20.41 17.06
N ARG A 33 10.73 21.28 16.09
CA ARG A 33 10.19 20.88 14.79
C ARG A 33 11.18 20.04 13.96
N TRP A 34 12.46 20.21 14.21
CA TRP A 34 13.52 19.49 13.52
C TRP A 34 13.55 18.00 13.87
N THR A 35 13.01 17.59 15.00
CA THR A 35 12.90 16.18 15.40
C THR A 35 12.00 15.40 14.43
N LEU A 36 10.82 15.95 14.09
CA LEU A 36 9.96 15.33 13.08
C LEU A 36 10.65 15.26 11.72
N ALA A 37 11.31 16.35 11.31
CA ALA A 37 12.04 16.37 10.04
C ALA A 37 13.13 15.29 9.99
N ALA A 38 13.92 15.13 11.07
CA ALA A 38 14.94 14.08 11.16
C ALA A 38 14.34 12.67 11.07
N VAL A 39 13.21 12.41 11.75
CA VAL A 39 12.50 11.12 11.66
C VAL A 39 11.96 10.89 10.24
N CYS A 40 11.41 11.91 9.57
CA CYS A 40 10.94 11.82 8.20
C CYS A 40 12.08 11.53 7.21
N VAL A 41 13.22 12.20 7.34
CA VAL A 41 14.41 11.96 6.50
C VAL A 41 14.91 10.53 6.70
N PHE A 42 15.03 10.08 7.95
CA PHE A 42 15.42 8.71 8.28
C PHE A 42 14.43 7.69 7.70
N ALA A 43 13.13 7.93 7.85
CA ALA A 43 12.08 7.07 7.29
C ALA A 43 12.16 6.99 5.76
N LEU A 44 12.41 8.11 5.09
CA LEU A 44 12.58 8.17 3.64
C LEU A 44 13.82 7.38 3.19
N MET A 45 14.95 7.54 3.90
CA MET A 45 16.17 6.78 3.60
C MET A 45 15.95 5.28 3.71
N LEU A 46 15.25 4.79 4.74
CA LEU A 46 14.93 3.36 4.88
C LEU A 46 14.08 2.85 3.71
N ARG A 47 13.05 3.58 3.30
CA ARG A 47 12.18 3.21 2.18
C ARG A 47 12.92 3.20 0.84
N MET A 48 13.77 4.21 0.63
CA MET A 48 14.60 4.27 -0.57
C MET A 48 15.66 3.17 -0.59
N ALA A 49 16.25 2.83 0.56
CA ALA A 49 17.14 1.68 0.66
C ALA A 49 16.43 0.38 0.25
N VAL A 50 15.21 0.14 0.74
CA VAL A 50 14.39 -1.01 0.33
C VAL A 50 14.07 -0.96 -1.17
N ALA A 51 13.72 0.20 -1.70
CA ALA A 51 13.38 0.37 -3.12
C ALA A 51 14.56 0.05 -4.06
N VAL A 52 15.79 0.31 -3.62
CA VAL A 52 17.01 0.10 -4.41
C VAL A 52 17.57 -1.32 -4.22
N ILE A 53 17.65 -1.78 -2.95
CA ILE A 53 18.24 -3.10 -2.63
C ILE A 53 17.31 -4.23 -3.06
N PHE A 54 15.99 -4.05 -2.90
CA PHE A 54 14.98 -5.05 -3.20
C PHE A 54 14.02 -4.53 -4.30
N PRO A 55 14.49 -4.47 -5.57
CA PRO A 55 13.74 -3.86 -6.67
C PRO A 55 12.54 -4.68 -7.15
N GLY A 56 12.30 -5.85 -6.59
CA GLY A 56 11.19 -6.73 -6.93
C GLY A 56 9.81 -6.14 -6.60
N TYR A 57 8.77 -6.86 -6.99
CA TYR A 57 7.37 -6.46 -6.86
C TYR A 57 6.61 -7.41 -5.94
N GLU A 58 5.60 -6.91 -5.24
CA GLU A 58 4.83 -7.73 -4.29
C GLU A 58 3.88 -8.69 -5.00
N GLN A 59 3.08 -8.17 -5.94
CA GLN A 59 2.02 -8.90 -6.61
C GLN A 59 1.91 -8.49 -8.08
N ALA A 60 1.24 -9.34 -8.88
CA ALA A 60 0.85 -9.03 -10.25
C ALA A 60 0.09 -7.70 -10.35
N ASP A 61 -0.81 -7.45 -9.40
CA ASP A 61 -1.59 -6.21 -9.32
C ASP A 61 -0.72 -4.95 -9.24
N GLU A 62 0.37 -4.98 -8.48
CA GLU A 62 1.31 -3.86 -8.41
C GLU A 62 1.88 -3.54 -9.79
N ILE A 63 2.24 -4.57 -10.55
CA ILE A 63 2.81 -4.41 -11.89
C ILE A 63 1.73 -4.02 -12.88
N TYR A 64 0.73 -4.87 -13.08
CA TYR A 64 -0.20 -4.79 -14.20
C TYR A 64 -1.38 -3.85 -13.98
N GLN A 65 -1.71 -3.53 -12.72
CA GLN A 65 -2.74 -2.53 -12.42
C GLN A 65 -2.18 -1.12 -12.18
N ALA A 66 -0.84 -0.95 -12.03
CA ALA A 66 -0.23 0.35 -11.79
C ALA A 66 0.92 0.66 -12.75
N TRP A 67 2.06 -0.01 -12.58
CA TRP A 67 3.29 0.28 -13.33
C TRP A 67 3.14 0.10 -14.83
N GLU A 68 2.64 -1.03 -15.28
CA GLU A 68 2.54 -1.39 -16.70
C GLU A 68 1.56 -0.47 -17.44
N GLN A 69 0.44 -0.11 -16.83
CA GLN A 69 -0.51 0.83 -17.44
C GLN A 69 0.05 2.25 -17.49
N ALA A 70 0.78 2.70 -16.45
CA ALA A 70 1.47 3.98 -16.49
C ALA A 70 2.54 4.01 -17.59
N HIS A 71 3.30 2.92 -17.76
CA HIS A 71 4.27 2.77 -18.83
C HIS A 71 3.61 2.87 -20.22
N ARG A 72 2.49 2.16 -20.41
CA ARG A 72 1.72 2.22 -21.66
C ARG A 72 1.21 3.63 -22.00
N ILE A 73 0.73 4.37 -21.01
CA ILE A 73 0.27 5.76 -21.21
C ILE A 73 1.40 6.65 -21.73
N VAL A 74 2.63 6.41 -21.26
CA VAL A 74 3.78 7.29 -21.58
C VAL A 74 4.51 6.84 -22.84
N PHE A 75 4.77 5.53 -22.98
CA PHE A 75 5.65 4.97 -24.01
C PHE A 75 4.88 4.27 -25.15
N GLY A 76 3.57 4.03 -25.01
CA GLY A 76 2.71 3.51 -26.08
C GLY A 76 2.70 1.99 -26.24
N TYR A 77 3.47 1.24 -25.47
CA TYR A 77 3.51 -0.23 -25.51
C TYR A 77 3.53 -0.84 -24.11
N GLY A 78 3.10 -2.10 -24.00
CA GLY A 78 2.99 -2.84 -22.75
C GLY A 78 1.85 -3.85 -22.77
N ILE A 79 1.70 -4.62 -21.69
CA ILE A 79 0.68 -5.64 -21.53
C ILE A 79 -0.59 -5.02 -20.94
N VAL A 80 -1.74 -5.28 -21.53
CA VAL A 80 -3.05 -4.89 -21.01
C VAL A 80 -3.59 -6.04 -20.18
N SER A 81 -3.72 -5.88 -18.88
CA SER A 81 -4.43 -6.87 -18.05
C SER A 81 -5.93 -6.85 -18.31
N TRP A 82 -6.60 -7.94 -17.99
CA TRP A 82 -8.02 -8.12 -18.26
C TRP A 82 -8.91 -7.02 -17.63
N GLU A 83 -8.54 -6.53 -16.45
CA GLU A 83 -9.33 -5.50 -15.75
C GLU A 83 -9.40 -4.19 -16.55
N PHE A 84 -8.34 -3.86 -17.26
CA PHE A 84 -8.32 -2.69 -18.14
C PHE A 84 -8.94 -2.98 -19.49
N ALA A 85 -8.79 -4.21 -20.00
CA ALA A 85 -9.45 -4.63 -21.23
C ALA A 85 -10.98 -4.65 -21.11
N GLU A 86 -11.49 -5.04 -19.93
CA GLU A 86 -12.93 -5.06 -19.62
C GLU A 86 -13.44 -3.76 -18.95
N GLY A 87 -12.57 -2.78 -18.71
CA GLY A 87 -12.96 -1.50 -18.13
C GLY A 87 -13.40 -1.55 -16.66
N VAL A 88 -12.93 -2.54 -15.89
CA VAL A 88 -13.31 -2.75 -14.48
C VAL A 88 -12.28 -2.17 -13.50
N ARG A 89 -11.27 -1.47 -14.00
CA ARG A 89 -10.23 -0.83 -13.18
C ARG A 89 -9.97 0.59 -13.66
N SER A 90 -9.97 1.57 -12.73
CA SER A 90 -9.74 2.97 -13.06
C SER A 90 -8.27 3.27 -13.38
N TYR A 91 -8.07 4.18 -14.33
CA TYR A 91 -6.77 4.75 -14.66
C TYR A 91 -6.28 5.83 -13.67
N MET A 92 -6.95 6.07 -12.55
CA MET A 92 -6.54 7.11 -11.58
C MET A 92 -5.10 6.92 -11.09
N LEU A 93 -4.75 5.75 -10.56
CA LEU A 93 -3.40 5.47 -10.07
C LEU A 93 -2.38 5.39 -11.22
N PRO A 94 -2.62 4.61 -12.28
CA PRO A 94 -1.73 4.62 -13.46
C PRO A 94 -1.54 6.02 -14.07
N GLY A 95 -2.59 6.81 -14.17
CA GLY A 95 -2.53 8.17 -14.70
C GLY A 95 -1.68 9.11 -13.86
N ALA A 96 -1.82 9.05 -12.52
CA ALA A 96 -0.96 9.80 -11.61
C ALA A 96 0.52 9.38 -11.74
N MET A 97 0.79 8.07 -11.85
CA MET A 97 2.15 7.55 -12.07
C MET A 97 2.69 7.96 -13.45
N ALA A 98 1.86 7.94 -14.50
CA ALA A 98 2.25 8.40 -15.82
C ALA A 98 2.68 9.88 -15.83
N GLY A 99 2.03 10.72 -15.02
CA GLY A 99 2.48 12.10 -14.79
C GLY A 99 3.89 12.17 -14.19
N ILE A 100 4.18 11.32 -13.21
CA ILE A 100 5.53 11.22 -12.62
C ILE A 100 6.53 10.70 -13.67
N PHE A 101 6.16 9.68 -14.46
CA PHE A 101 7.02 9.13 -15.51
C PHE A 101 7.40 10.21 -16.52
N ARG A 102 6.44 10.98 -17.04
CA ARG A 102 6.71 12.07 -17.98
C ARG A 102 7.61 13.13 -17.40
N ALA A 103 7.36 13.54 -16.16
CA ALA A 103 8.19 14.52 -15.47
C ALA A 103 9.63 13.99 -15.27
N ALA A 104 9.78 12.72 -14.87
CA ALA A 104 11.07 12.09 -14.68
C ALA A 104 11.85 11.95 -16.00
N GLU A 105 11.21 11.49 -17.07
CA GLU A 105 11.81 11.37 -18.41
C GLU A 105 12.25 12.73 -18.97
N PHE A 106 11.48 13.79 -18.70
CA PHE A 106 11.87 15.15 -19.10
C PHE A 106 13.15 15.63 -18.39
N VAL A 107 13.34 15.25 -17.10
CA VAL A 107 14.52 15.65 -16.31
C VAL A 107 15.72 14.76 -16.59
N SER A 108 15.51 13.43 -16.62
CA SER A 108 16.56 12.43 -16.82
C SER A 108 15.97 11.15 -17.43
N PRO A 109 16.18 10.92 -18.73
CA PRO A 109 15.68 9.73 -19.41
C PRO A 109 16.04 8.43 -18.69
N GLY A 110 15.07 7.52 -18.55
CA GLY A 110 15.22 6.24 -17.86
C GLY A 110 15.12 6.29 -16.33
N SER A 111 14.86 7.49 -15.75
CA SER A 111 14.79 7.65 -14.28
C SER A 111 13.39 7.40 -13.70
N TYR A 112 12.37 7.16 -14.51
CA TYR A 112 10.95 7.06 -14.11
C TYR A 112 10.69 6.05 -13.00
N LEU A 113 11.39 4.90 -12.99
CA LEU A 113 11.23 3.88 -11.95
C LEU A 113 11.66 4.43 -10.58
N LEU A 114 12.85 5.02 -10.51
CA LEU A 114 13.39 5.55 -9.26
C LEU A 114 12.57 6.77 -8.78
N ALA A 115 12.22 7.67 -9.69
CA ALA A 115 11.41 8.85 -9.40
C ALA A 115 10.04 8.46 -8.82
N THR A 116 9.38 7.45 -9.39
CA THR A 116 8.08 6.99 -8.88
C THR A 116 8.21 6.31 -7.52
N ARG A 117 9.23 5.46 -7.32
CA ARG A 117 9.52 4.88 -6.00
C ARG A 117 9.82 5.94 -4.95
N PHE A 118 10.52 7.00 -5.33
CA PHE A 118 10.76 8.15 -4.46
C PHE A 118 9.46 8.87 -4.10
N ALA A 119 8.59 9.15 -5.08
CA ALA A 119 7.29 9.80 -4.85
C ALA A 119 6.37 8.95 -3.95
N LEU A 120 6.31 7.63 -4.16
CA LEU A 120 5.57 6.70 -3.29
C LEU A 120 6.17 6.66 -1.87
N SER A 121 7.50 6.67 -1.75
CA SER A 121 8.20 6.73 -0.47
C SER A 121 7.93 8.04 0.28
N LEU A 122 7.84 9.18 -0.43
CA LEU A 122 7.41 10.46 0.16
C LEU A 122 5.96 10.39 0.64
N LEU A 123 5.04 9.84 -0.16
CA LEU A 123 3.65 9.64 0.25
C LEU A 123 3.56 8.75 1.49
N SER A 124 4.42 7.75 1.61
CA SER A 124 4.48 6.84 2.76
C SER A 124 5.01 7.46 4.06
N LEU A 125 5.40 8.73 4.05
CA LEU A 125 5.67 9.50 5.28
C LEU A 125 4.38 9.96 5.99
N VAL A 126 3.23 9.84 5.35
CA VAL A 126 1.92 10.19 5.94
C VAL A 126 1.70 9.51 7.31
N PRO A 127 1.94 8.20 7.51
CA PRO A 127 1.85 7.58 8.82
C PRO A 127 2.77 8.22 9.87
N VAL A 128 3.99 8.61 9.50
CA VAL A 128 4.95 9.27 10.39
C VAL A 128 4.41 10.63 10.85
N CYS A 129 3.98 11.46 9.90
CA CYS A 129 3.47 12.81 10.17
C CYS A 129 2.14 12.78 10.94
N CYS A 130 1.20 11.90 10.55
CA CYS A 130 -0.10 11.81 11.20
C CYS A 130 0.02 11.25 12.62
N SER A 131 0.86 10.23 12.85
CA SER A 131 1.15 9.71 14.19
C SER A 131 1.73 10.79 15.09
N TRP A 132 2.72 11.55 14.58
CA TRP A 132 3.27 12.70 15.32
C TRP A 132 2.19 13.70 15.69
N GLY A 133 1.39 14.16 14.71
CA GLY A 133 0.37 15.20 14.94
C GLY A 133 -0.72 14.76 15.91
N MET A 134 -1.29 13.56 15.74
CA MET A 134 -2.33 13.03 16.60
C MET A 134 -1.83 12.77 18.02
N LEU A 135 -0.70 12.09 18.16
CA LEU A 135 -0.17 11.76 19.49
C LEU A 135 0.34 13.00 20.24
N ARG A 136 0.91 13.98 19.53
CA ARG A 136 1.29 15.25 20.17
C ARG A 136 0.12 15.95 20.83
N GLN A 137 -1.05 15.89 20.22
CA GLN A 137 -2.26 16.52 20.75
C GLN A 137 -2.92 15.69 21.87
N PHE A 138 -3.00 14.35 21.73
CA PHE A 138 -3.81 13.52 22.61
C PHE A 138 -3.01 12.72 23.65
N ALA A 139 -1.71 12.54 23.46
CA ALA A 139 -0.86 11.73 24.34
C ALA A 139 0.43 12.46 24.82
N GLY A 140 0.84 13.52 24.13
CA GLY A 140 2.00 14.34 24.49
C GLY A 140 3.22 14.11 23.57
N PRO A 141 4.27 14.94 23.75
CA PRO A 141 5.42 14.97 22.83
C PRO A 141 6.25 13.69 22.80
N ARG A 142 6.38 12.98 23.94
CA ARG A 142 7.11 11.70 24.01
C ARG A 142 6.39 10.62 23.21
N ALA A 143 5.06 10.48 23.39
CA ALA A 143 4.22 9.57 22.61
C ALA A 143 4.28 9.92 21.12
N ALA A 144 4.31 11.23 20.76
CA ALA A 144 4.43 11.67 19.38
C ALA A 144 5.73 11.18 18.73
N LEU A 145 6.87 11.30 19.43
CA LEU A 145 8.14 10.76 18.92
C LEU A 145 8.11 9.24 18.79
N ILE A 146 7.58 8.53 19.79
CA ILE A 146 7.44 7.07 19.75
C ILE A 146 6.59 6.64 18.56
N GLY A 147 5.44 7.30 18.32
CA GLY A 147 4.54 6.96 17.20
C GLY A 147 5.13 7.30 15.83
N ALA A 148 5.77 8.45 15.69
CA ALA A 148 6.46 8.81 14.46
C ALA A 148 7.61 7.84 14.16
N PHE A 149 8.42 7.49 15.16
CA PHE A 149 9.52 6.55 15.01
C PHE A 149 9.04 5.13 14.72
N LEU A 150 8.02 4.64 15.44
CA LEU A 150 7.38 3.34 15.16
C LEU A 150 6.88 3.28 13.71
N SER A 151 6.20 4.32 13.25
CA SER A 151 5.74 4.42 11.85
C SER A 151 6.90 4.55 10.85
N ALA A 152 8.04 5.10 11.26
CA ALA A 152 9.22 5.22 10.43
C ALA A 152 9.92 3.89 10.19
N VAL A 153 10.03 3.04 11.23
CA VAL A 153 10.85 1.82 11.21
C VAL A 153 10.06 0.53 11.09
N TRP A 154 8.73 0.52 11.31
CA TRP A 154 7.95 -0.70 11.29
C TRP A 154 8.05 -1.36 9.92
N PHE A 155 8.51 -2.62 9.89
CA PHE A 155 8.97 -3.32 8.69
C PHE A 155 7.96 -3.32 7.55
N GLU A 156 6.66 -3.47 7.83
CA GLU A 156 5.62 -3.45 6.79
C GLU A 156 5.48 -2.07 6.16
N LEU A 157 5.53 -0.99 6.97
CA LEU A 157 5.46 0.38 6.44
C LEU A 157 6.72 0.75 5.64
N VAL A 158 7.86 0.18 6.02
CA VAL A 158 9.13 0.34 5.28
C VAL A 158 9.07 -0.42 3.96
N TYR A 159 8.62 -1.69 3.99
CA TYR A 159 8.54 -2.54 2.82
C TYR A 159 7.53 -2.05 1.79
N PHE A 160 6.29 -1.77 2.24
CA PHE A 160 5.21 -1.34 1.35
C PHE A 160 5.33 0.12 0.91
N GLY A 161 6.11 0.95 1.61
CA GLY A 161 6.24 2.38 1.31
C GLY A 161 6.53 2.72 -0.15
N PRO A 162 7.52 2.10 -0.81
CA PRO A 162 7.84 2.36 -2.22
C PRO A 162 7.00 1.54 -3.23
N LYS A 163 6.01 0.76 -2.79
CA LYS A 163 5.19 -0.13 -3.62
C LYS A 163 3.96 0.58 -4.19
N ALA A 164 3.65 0.35 -5.47
CA ALA A 164 2.52 0.97 -6.17
C ALA A 164 1.21 0.20 -5.99
N ASN A 165 1.00 -0.43 -4.84
CA ASN A 165 -0.23 -1.13 -4.54
C ASN A 165 -1.34 -0.14 -4.22
N SER A 166 -2.51 -0.30 -4.83
CA SER A 166 -3.65 0.60 -4.60
C SER A 166 -4.11 0.62 -3.14
N GLU A 167 -3.95 -0.49 -2.39
CA GLU A 167 -4.21 -0.58 -0.95
C GLU A 167 -3.30 0.34 -0.14
N VAL A 168 -2.02 0.39 -0.52
CA VAL A 168 -0.99 1.19 0.16
C VAL A 168 -1.24 2.68 -0.06
N VAL A 169 -1.48 3.07 -1.32
CA VAL A 169 -1.79 4.46 -1.67
C VAL A 169 -3.10 4.89 -1.01
N ALA A 170 -4.14 4.07 -1.09
CA ALA A 170 -5.43 4.34 -0.45
C ALA A 170 -5.32 4.45 1.08
N ALA A 171 -4.45 3.65 1.73
CA ALA A 171 -4.19 3.74 3.17
C ALA A 171 -3.58 5.09 3.58
N HIS A 172 -2.65 5.61 2.80
CA HIS A 172 -2.04 6.91 3.05
C HIS A 172 -3.05 8.05 2.87
N LEU A 173 -3.88 7.98 1.81
CA LEU A 173 -4.97 8.95 1.59
C LEU A 173 -6.04 8.87 2.68
N LEU A 174 -6.43 7.66 3.09
CA LEU A 174 -7.37 7.43 4.20
C LEU A 174 -6.86 8.05 5.49
N LEU A 175 -5.61 7.78 5.87
CA LEU A 175 -5.03 8.30 7.11
C LEU A 175 -4.88 9.82 7.08
N LEU A 176 -4.40 10.39 5.96
CA LEU A 176 -4.25 11.83 5.81
C LEU A 176 -5.62 12.55 5.81
N GLY A 177 -6.60 12.00 5.10
CA GLY A 177 -7.97 12.47 5.12
C GLY A 177 -8.58 12.37 6.53
N THR A 178 -8.39 11.25 7.23
CA THR A 178 -8.81 11.08 8.63
C THR A 178 -8.16 12.13 9.53
N TYR A 179 -6.86 12.36 9.40
CA TYR A 179 -6.17 13.42 10.16
C TYR A 179 -6.72 14.81 9.86
N ALA A 180 -7.03 15.10 8.61
CA ALA A 180 -7.58 16.40 8.22
C ALA A 180 -8.96 16.66 8.83
N VAL A 181 -9.84 15.65 8.90
CA VAL A 181 -11.22 15.80 9.39
C VAL A 181 -11.43 15.28 10.81
N PHE A 182 -10.35 14.96 11.55
CA PHE A 182 -10.44 14.22 12.81
C PHE A 182 -11.39 14.88 13.81
N PRO A 183 -12.48 14.19 14.25
CA PRO A 183 -13.58 14.82 14.97
C PRO A 183 -13.23 15.28 16.40
N TYR A 184 -12.06 14.92 16.90
CA TYR A 184 -11.57 15.31 18.22
C TYR A 184 -10.62 16.52 18.18
N PHE A 185 -10.31 17.10 17.01
CA PHE A 185 -9.64 18.39 16.94
C PHE A 185 -10.63 19.52 17.26
N GLU A 186 -10.18 20.53 18.00
CA GLU A 186 -11.03 21.65 18.46
C GLU A 186 -11.39 22.62 17.33
N VAL A 187 -10.49 22.76 16.34
CA VAL A 187 -10.65 23.75 15.27
C VAL A 187 -10.97 23.07 13.96
N HIS A 188 -12.15 23.40 13.42
CA HIS A 188 -12.60 22.98 12.10
C HIS A 188 -12.57 24.15 11.13
N ARG A 189 -11.83 23.99 10.02
CA ARG A 189 -11.79 24.96 8.91
C ARG A 189 -12.44 24.32 7.67
N PRO A 190 -13.42 24.99 7.01
CA PRO A 190 -14.13 24.43 5.86
C PRO A 190 -13.20 23.87 4.78
N VAL A 191 -12.18 24.63 4.38
CA VAL A 191 -11.21 24.20 3.35
C VAL A 191 -10.47 22.91 3.76
N ARG A 192 -10.07 22.80 5.03
CA ARG A 192 -9.40 21.60 5.55
C ARG A 192 -10.34 20.39 5.53
N LEU A 193 -11.62 20.59 5.86
CA LEU A 193 -12.62 19.53 5.85
C LEU A 193 -12.96 19.08 4.44
N ILE A 194 -13.11 20.01 3.49
CA ILE A 194 -13.30 19.69 2.07
C ILE A 194 -12.09 18.92 1.52
N ALA A 195 -10.87 19.41 1.78
CA ALA A 195 -9.65 18.71 1.36
C ALA A 195 -9.53 17.30 1.98
N GLY A 196 -9.84 17.17 3.28
CA GLY A 196 -9.86 15.87 3.95
C GLY A 196 -10.92 14.94 3.37
N GLY A 197 -12.14 15.46 3.11
CA GLY A 197 -13.20 14.73 2.43
C GLY A 197 -12.80 14.28 1.03
N PHE A 198 -12.13 15.14 0.27
CA PHE A 198 -11.59 14.80 -1.05
C PHE A 198 -10.58 13.64 -0.98
N LEU A 199 -9.65 13.66 -0.01
CA LEU A 199 -8.69 12.57 0.21
C LEU A 199 -9.40 11.25 0.60
N LEU A 200 -10.42 11.31 1.44
CA LEU A 200 -11.24 10.15 1.81
C LEU A 200 -12.00 9.59 0.60
N GLY A 201 -12.55 10.48 -0.24
CA GLY A 201 -13.20 10.11 -1.50
C GLY A 201 -12.25 9.46 -2.50
N LEU A 202 -11.01 9.98 -2.64
CA LEU A 202 -9.98 9.35 -3.47
C LEU A 202 -9.59 7.97 -2.93
N ALA A 203 -9.44 7.82 -1.60
CA ALA A 203 -9.17 6.53 -0.98
C ALA A 203 -10.29 5.51 -1.29
N PHE A 204 -11.55 5.93 -1.21
CA PHE A 204 -12.71 5.12 -1.60
C PHE A 204 -12.66 4.73 -3.09
N CYS A 205 -12.41 5.68 -3.98
CA CYS A 205 -12.36 5.40 -5.43
C CYS A 205 -11.22 4.44 -5.81
N LEU A 206 -10.09 4.49 -5.10
CA LEU A 206 -9.00 3.51 -5.28
C LEU A 206 -9.36 2.15 -4.69
N ARG A 207 -10.07 2.13 -3.55
CA ARG A 207 -10.44 0.91 -2.82
C ARG A 207 -11.83 1.06 -2.20
N ILE A 208 -12.83 0.60 -2.91
CA ILE A 208 -14.25 0.69 -2.51
C ILE A 208 -14.53 0.03 -1.14
N GLN A 209 -13.72 -0.97 -0.77
CA GLN A 209 -13.80 -1.67 0.51
C GLN A 209 -13.50 -0.77 1.73
N LEU A 210 -12.98 0.44 1.52
CA LEU A 210 -12.78 1.43 2.59
C LEU A 210 -14.05 2.18 2.96
N ALA A 211 -15.17 2.03 2.22
CA ALA A 211 -16.43 2.70 2.49
C ALA A 211 -16.92 2.51 3.95
N PRO A 212 -16.94 1.29 4.53
CA PRO A 212 -17.39 1.11 5.92
C PRO A 212 -16.45 1.80 6.92
N VAL A 213 -15.15 1.86 6.65
CA VAL A 213 -14.17 2.56 7.50
C VAL A 213 -14.42 4.06 7.50
N ILE A 214 -14.68 4.64 6.32
CA ILE A 214 -15.00 6.05 6.14
C ILE A 214 -16.36 6.37 6.79
N ALA A 215 -17.33 5.45 6.70
CA ALA A 215 -18.63 5.60 7.34
C ALA A 215 -18.52 5.69 8.87
N VAL A 216 -17.68 4.86 9.51
CA VAL A 216 -17.41 4.96 10.97
C VAL A 216 -16.92 6.36 11.34
N LEU A 217 -15.96 6.90 10.59
CA LEU A 217 -15.45 8.25 10.80
C LEU A 217 -16.56 9.31 10.62
N GLY A 218 -17.37 9.19 9.55
CA GLY A 218 -18.48 10.08 9.24
C GLY A 218 -19.56 10.09 10.34
N VAL A 219 -19.94 8.92 10.86
CA VAL A 219 -20.90 8.80 11.97
C VAL A 219 -20.39 9.48 13.24
N VAL A 220 -19.14 9.25 13.61
CA VAL A 220 -18.55 9.92 14.79
C VAL A 220 -18.44 11.42 14.57
N MET A 221 -18.09 11.86 13.36
CA MET A 221 -18.04 13.28 13.03
C MET A 221 -19.42 13.93 13.09
N LEU A 222 -20.45 13.29 12.56
CA LEU A 222 -21.84 13.77 12.62
C LEU A 222 -22.30 13.90 14.08
N ALA A 223 -22.06 12.88 14.90
CA ALA A 223 -22.47 12.84 16.29
C ALA A 223 -21.77 13.89 17.18
N ARG A 224 -20.49 14.20 16.91
CA ARG A 224 -19.69 15.11 17.73
C ARG A 224 -19.71 16.55 17.23
N ASN A 225 -19.59 16.73 15.93
CA ASN A 225 -19.36 18.04 15.32
C ASN A 225 -20.61 18.59 14.63
N GLY A 226 -21.61 17.72 14.39
CA GLY A 226 -22.90 18.08 13.77
C GLY A 226 -22.88 18.09 12.25
N ALA A 227 -24.07 18.22 11.67
CA ALA A 227 -24.29 18.07 10.22
C ALA A 227 -23.51 19.09 9.39
N ARG A 228 -23.44 20.36 9.84
CA ARG A 228 -22.75 21.42 9.08
C ARG A 228 -21.32 21.04 8.71
N TRP A 229 -20.52 20.55 9.67
CA TRP A 229 -19.12 20.20 9.44
C TRP A 229 -18.98 18.91 8.65
N THR A 230 -19.87 17.95 8.89
CA THR A 230 -19.93 16.69 8.14
C THR A 230 -20.26 16.93 6.66
N LEU A 231 -21.11 17.91 6.35
CA LEU A 231 -21.44 18.29 4.97
C LEU A 231 -20.24 18.84 4.19
N TYR A 232 -19.31 19.56 4.82
CA TYR A 232 -18.08 19.97 4.14
C TYR A 232 -17.21 18.76 3.77
N VAL A 233 -17.13 17.75 4.65
CA VAL A 233 -16.41 16.49 4.35
C VAL A 233 -17.10 15.71 3.25
N ALA A 234 -18.42 15.59 3.31
CA ALA A 234 -19.22 14.94 2.27
C ALA A 234 -19.06 15.64 0.91
N GLY A 235 -19.09 16.99 0.89
CA GLY A 235 -18.86 17.77 -0.33
C GLY A 235 -17.48 17.49 -0.94
N GLY A 236 -16.43 17.42 -0.12
CA GLY A 236 -15.10 17.03 -0.58
C GLY A 236 -15.07 15.61 -1.16
N ALA A 237 -15.73 14.65 -0.51
CA ALA A 237 -15.82 13.28 -1.00
C ALA A 237 -16.58 13.18 -2.33
N VAL A 238 -17.67 13.93 -2.49
CA VAL A 238 -18.43 14.02 -3.76
C VAL A 238 -17.54 14.57 -4.87
N LEU A 239 -16.73 15.61 -4.61
CA LEU A 239 -15.79 16.14 -5.60
C LEU A 239 -14.77 15.08 -6.04
N ALA A 240 -14.27 14.25 -5.13
CA ALA A 240 -13.35 13.16 -5.49
C ALA A 240 -14.03 12.07 -6.33
N VAL A 241 -15.26 11.70 -5.99
CA VAL A 241 -16.06 10.74 -6.77
C VAL A 241 -16.37 11.31 -8.15
N ALA A 242 -16.73 12.60 -8.25
CA ALA A 242 -16.94 13.26 -9.53
C ALA A 242 -15.65 13.29 -10.38
N PHE A 243 -14.51 13.55 -9.77
CA PHE A 243 -13.20 13.48 -10.42
C PHE A 243 -12.92 12.06 -10.94
N ALA A 244 -13.16 11.01 -10.13
CA ALA A 244 -13.00 9.63 -10.57
C ALA A 244 -13.92 9.27 -11.74
N GLY A 245 -15.18 9.71 -11.69
CA GLY A 245 -16.12 9.55 -12.81
C GLY A 245 -15.66 10.23 -14.09
N LEU A 246 -15.04 11.42 -13.97
CA LEU A 246 -14.46 12.14 -15.08
C LEU A 246 -13.25 11.39 -15.67
N VAL A 247 -12.36 10.85 -14.83
CA VAL A 247 -11.25 10.01 -15.28
C VAL A 247 -11.77 8.81 -16.07
N ASP A 248 -12.75 8.08 -15.52
CA ASP A 248 -13.33 6.92 -16.20
C ASP A 248 -14.02 7.32 -17.52
N TYR A 249 -14.70 8.46 -17.58
CA TYR A 249 -15.30 8.95 -18.80
C TYR A 249 -14.30 9.16 -19.94
N PHE A 250 -13.11 9.67 -19.63
CA PHE A 250 -12.08 9.93 -20.63
C PHE A 250 -11.19 8.70 -20.94
N THR A 251 -11.17 7.69 -20.07
CA THR A 251 -10.25 6.55 -20.22
C THR A 251 -10.94 5.22 -20.43
N LEU A 252 -12.24 5.13 -20.12
CA LEU A 252 -13.08 3.94 -20.24
C LEU A 252 -14.33 4.26 -21.08
N ALA A 253 -15.34 3.41 -21.04
CA ALA A 253 -16.52 3.55 -21.87
C ALA A 253 -17.53 4.63 -21.40
N TYR A 254 -17.62 4.85 -20.06
CA TYR A 254 -18.58 5.78 -19.45
C TYR A 254 -18.15 6.18 -18.03
N PRO A 255 -18.74 7.24 -17.43
CA PRO A 255 -18.43 7.64 -16.06
C PRO A 255 -18.70 6.51 -15.06
N TYR A 256 -17.81 6.34 -14.10
CA TYR A 256 -17.90 5.30 -13.06
C TYR A 256 -17.82 3.86 -13.57
N ALA A 257 -17.38 3.63 -14.80
CA ALA A 257 -17.26 2.30 -15.40
C ALA A 257 -16.46 1.36 -14.50
N SER A 258 -15.34 1.83 -13.95
CA SER A 258 -14.48 1.02 -13.06
C SER A 258 -15.20 0.60 -11.78
N ILE A 259 -15.96 1.47 -11.14
CA ILE A 259 -16.67 1.18 -9.89
C ILE A 259 -17.82 0.20 -10.15
N ILE A 260 -18.62 0.47 -11.20
CA ILE A 260 -19.75 -0.37 -11.58
C ILE A 260 -19.25 -1.75 -12.04
N GLY A 261 -18.23 -1.78 -12.91
CA GLY A 261 -17.62 -3.00 -13.41
C GLY A 261 -16.99 -3.83 -12.29
N TYR A 262 -16.26 -3.19 -11.37
CA TYR A 262 -15.69 -3.88 -10.20
C TYR A 262 -16.76 -4.55 -9.34
N PHE A 263 -17.85 -3.84 -9.04
CA PHE A 263 -18.97 -4.40 -8.27
C PHE A 263 -19.63 -5.56 -9.00
N LYS A 264 -19.93 -5.39 -10.29
CA LYS A 264 -20.51 -6.44 -11.13
C LYS A 264 -19.66 -7.70 -11.13
N VAL A 265 -18.40 -7.57 -11.47
CA VAL A 265 -17.47 -8.70 -11.64
C VAL A 265 -17.19 -9.41 -10.31
N ASN A 266 -16.90 -8.65 -9.24
CA ASN A 266 -16.49 -9.26 -7.97
C ASN A 266 -17.66 -9.63 -7.04
N ALA A 267 -18.73 -8.81 -7.00
CA ALA A 267 -19.85 -9.05 -6.09
C ALA A 267 -20.98 -9.89 -6.74
N LEU A 268 -21.29 -9.64 -8.01
CA LEU A 268 -22.42 -10.35 -8.68
C LEU A 268 -21.96 -11.61 -9.41
N GLU A 269 -20.81 -11.56 -10.11
CA GLU A 269 -20.28 -12.70 -10.87
C GLU A 269 -19.33 -13.58 -10.05
N GLY A 270 -18.88 -13.12 -8.87
CA GLY A 270 -18.04 -13.88 -7.95
C GLY A 270 -16.66 -14.24 -8.52
N VAL A 271 -16.11 -13.43 -9.43
CA VAL A 271 -14.81 -13.71 -10.09
C VAL A 271 -13.66 -13.74 -9.09
N SER A 272 -13.73 -12.92 -8.02
CA SER A 272 -12.73 -12.95 -6.95
C SER A 272 -12.53 -14.33 -6.32
N ASP A 273 -13.57 -15.18 -6.32
CA ASP A 273 -13.50 -16.53 -5.75
C ASP A 273 -12.61 -17.49 -6.54
N LYS A 274 -12.41 -17.20 -7.85
CA LYS A 274 -11.52 -17.98 -8.73
C LYS A 274 -10.04 -17.80 -8.38
N PHE A 275 -9.68 -16.70 -7.72
CA PHE A 275 -8.32 -16.46 -7.25
C PHE A 275 -8.03 -17.07 -5.87
N GLY A 276 -8.91 -17.95 -5.39
CA GLY A 276 -8.79 -18.70 -4.16
C GLY A 276 -9.77 -18.25 -3.08
N ARG A 277 -10.17 -19.21 -2.24
CA ARG A 277 -11.05 -18.99 -1.10
C ARG A 277 -10.31 -19.25 0.20
N SER A 278 -10.47 -18.35 1.16
CA SER A 278 -9.85 -18.45 2.49
C SER A 278 -10.91 -18.34 3.60
N PRO A 279 -10.76 -19.03 4.73
CA PRO A 279 -11.69 -18.96 5.84
C PRO A 279 -11.73 -17.55 6.44
N TRP A 280 -12.80 -17.20 7.18
CA TRP A 280 -12.99 -15.87 7.75
C TRP A 280 -11.84 -15.43 8.67
N TYR A 281 -11.20 -16.36 9.40
CA TYR A 281 -10.10 -16.08 10.31
C TYR A 281 -8.73 -15.95 9.64
N PHE A 282 -8.63 -16.15 8.34
CA PHE A 282 -7.34 -16.17 7.61
C PHE A 282 -6.50 -14.90 7.84
N LEU A 283 -7.11 -13.73 7.78
CA LEU A 283 -6.39 -12.46 7.96
C LEU A 283 -5.85 -12.32 9.38
N ILE A 284 -6.66 -12.71 10.39
CA ILE A 284 -6.23 -12.72 11.78
C ILE A 284 -5.07 -13.71 11.97
N PHE A 285 -5.18 -14.91 11.41
CA PHE A 285 -4.13 -15.92 11.48
C PHE A 285 -2.83 -15.43 10.80
N ARG A 286 -2.93 -14.81 9.64
CA ARG A 286 -1.77 -14.22 8.94
C ARG A 286 -1.14 -13.10 9.77
N PHE A 287 -1.94 -12.27 10.41
CA PHE A 287 -1.47 -11.21 11.29
C PHE A 287 -0.70 -11.79 12.49
N VAL A 288 -1.26 -12.83 13.14
CA VAL A 288 -0.58 -13.55 14.24
C VAL A 288 0.74 -14.16 13.78
N ARG A 289 0.77 -14.81 12.61
CA ARG A 289 1.99 -15.39 12.06
C ARG A 289 3.06 -14.35 11.73
N VAL A 290 2.68 -13.26 11.08
CA VAL A 290 3.62 -12.21 10.63
C VAL A 290 4.18 -11.46 11.84
N TRP A 291 3.31 -11.04 12.78
CA TRP A 291 3.76 -10.27 13.95
C TRP A 291 4.33 -11.15 15.06
N SER A 292 4.02 -12.44 15.05
CA SER A 292 4.61 -13.44 15.97
C SER A 292 4.56 -12.98 17.44
N GLY A 293 5.67 -13.09 18.18
CA GLY A 293 5.75 -12.65 19.59
C GLY A 293 5.56 -11.14 19.79
N ALA A 294 5.82 -10.30 18.79
CA ALA A 294 5.57 -8.86 18.88
C ALA A 294 4.07 -8.54 19.06
N LEU A 295 3.18 -9.41 18.57
CA LEU A 295 1.74 -9.21 18.70
C LEU A 295 1.29 -9.11 20.16
N ILE A 296 1.87 -9.94 21.06
CA ILE A 296 1.51 -9.92 22.49
C ILE A 296 1.84 -8.55 23.09
N LEU A 297 3.04 -8.03 22.82
CA LEU A 297 3.48 -6.73 23.29
C LEU A 297 2.60 -5.59 22.71
N PHE A 298 2.24 -5.70 21.44
CA PHE A 298 1.45 -4.69 20.76
C PHE A 298 -0.03 -4.72 21.15
N VAL A 299 -0.60 -5.89 21.42
CA VAL A 299 -1.94 -6.03 22.00
C VAL A 299 -1.98 -5.40 23.39
N TRP A 300 -1.01 -5.69 24.25
CA TRP A 300 -0.93 -5.06 25.57
C TRP A 300 -0.79 -3.55 25.49
N ALA A 301 0.15 -3.05 24.68
CA ALA A 301 0.32 -1.63 24.44
C ALA A 301 -0.96 -1.01 23.85
N GLY A 302 -1.61 -1.68 22.88
CA GLY A 302 -2.86 -1.24 22.29
C GLY A 302 -3.97 -1.06 23.34
N ILE A 303 -4.18 -2.05 24.20
CA ILE A 303 -5.15 -1.97 25.31
C ILE A 303 -4.85 -0.75 26.20
N GLU A 304 -3.59 -0.53 26.58
CA GLU A 304 -3.20 0.62 27.38
C GLU A 304 -3.42 1.94 26.60
N GLY A 305 -3.15 1.96 25.31
CA GLY A 305 -3.38 3.14 24.46
C GLY A 305 -4.86 3.50 24.30
N LEU A 306 -5.74 2.50 24.30
CA LEU A 306 -7.20 2.69 24.21
C LEU A 306 -7.81 3.15 25.52
N ARG A 307 -7.20 2.82 26.67
CA ARG A 307 -7.77 3.15 27.99
C ARG A 307 -8.10 4.64 28.12
N ASN A 308 -9.39 4.94 28.35
CA ASN A 308 -9.92 6.29 28.55
C ASN A 308 -9.58 7.28 27.42
N SER A 309 -9.39 6.80 26.18
CA SER A 309 -9.03 7.64 25.02
C SER A 309 -9.98 7.43 23.86
N ARG A 310 -11.07 8.21 23.80
CA ARG A 310 -12.02 8.18 22.68
C ARG A 310 -11.36 8.41 21.30
N PRO A 311 -10.36 9.32 21.16
CA PRO A 311 -9.63 9.47 19.90
C PRO A 311 -8.95 8.17 19.44
N MET A 312 -8.27 7.45 20.35
CA MET A 312 -7.59 6.20 20.03
C MET A 312 -8.59 5.06 19.76
N MET A 313 -9.73 5.05 20.47
CA MET A 313 -10.82 4.10 20.22
C MET A 313 -11.43 4.25 18.83
N LEU A 314 -11.54 5.48 18.30
CA LEU A 314 -12.01 5.71 16.93
C LEU A 314 -11.05 5.10 15.90
N LEU A 315 -9.73 5.32 16.03
CA LEU A 315 -8.75 4.75 15.13
C LEU A 315 -8.77 3.22 15.16
N PHE A 316 -8.87 2.65 16.36
CA PHE A 316 -9.01 1.20 16.52
C PHE A 316 -10.31 0.66 15.89
N ALA A 317 -11.45 1.35 16.09
CA ALA A 317 -12.73 0.95 15.49
C ALA A 317 -12.68 0.97 13.96
N MET A 318 -12.04 1.98 13.36
CA MET A 318 -11.81 2.05 11.92
C MET A 318 -10.96 0.86 11.42
N ALA A 319 -9.88 0.54 12.12
CA ALA A 319 -9.03 -0.61 11.78
C ALA A 319 -9.77 -1.94 11.95
N ALA A 320 -10.53 -2.11 13.03
CA ALA A 320 -11.30 -3.31 13.31
C ALA A 320 -12.39 -3.55 12.24
N VAL A 321 -13.13 -2.50 11.86
CA VAL A 321 -14.14 -2.58 10.78
C VAL A 321 -13.50 -3.00 9.46
N LEU A 322 -12.31 -2.50 9.13
CA LEU A 322 -11.60 -2.92 7.92
C LEU A 322 -11.32 -4.43 7.94
N VAL A 323 -10.74 -4.94 9.03
CA VAL A 323 -10.43 -6.37 9.18
C VAL A 323 -11.68 -7.22 9.12
N LEU A 324 -12.77 -6.80 9.79
CA LEU A 324 -14.06 -7.51 9.79
C LEU A 324 -14.65 -7.60 8.38
N VAL A 325 -14.69 -6.49 7.64
CA VAL A 325 -15.23 -6.46 6.27
C VAL A 325 -14.44 -7.41 5.36
N HIS A 326 -13.10 -7.36 5.40
CA HIS A 326 -12.27 -8.25 4.57
C HIS A 326 -12.32 -9.71 5.05
N SER A 327 -12.61 -9.96 6.32
CA SER A 327 -12.84 -11.31 6.83
C SER A 327 -14.10 -11.95 6.24
N GLY A 328 -15.10 -11.16 5.86
CA GLY A 328 -16.33 -11.61 5.20
C GLY A 328 -16.19 -11.92 3.70
N VAL A 329 -15.14 -11.43 3.04
CA VAL A 329 -14.91 -11.69 1.60
C VAL A 329 -14.22 -13.04 1.41
N ALA A 330 -14.55 -13.79 0.35
CA ALA A 330 -14.00 -15.13 0.13
C ALA A 330 -12.50 -15.10 -0.21
N HIS A 331 -12.09 -14.29 -1.18
CA HIS A 331 -10.69 -14.10 -1.53
C HIS A 331 -10.00 -13.12 -0.57
N LYS A 332 -8.88 -13.55 0.03
CA LYS A 332 -8.17 -12.78 1.04
C LYS A 332 -6.67 -12.78 0.78
N GLU A 333 -6.09 -11.60 0.76
CA GLU A 333 -4.64 -11.41 0.78
C GLU A 333 -4.23 -10.54 1.98
N TYR A 334 -3.04 -10.78 2.51
CA TYR A 334 -2.57 -10.07 3.69
C TYR A 334 -2.51 -8.55 3.47
N ARG A 335 -2.12 -8.09 2.28
CA ARG A 335 -2.05 -6.67 1.92
C ARG A 335 -3.40 -5.94 1.98
N PHE A 336 -4.54 -6.66 1.89
CA PHE A 336 -5.87 -6.03 1.94
C PHE A 336 -6.15 -5.35 3.27
N ILE A 337 -5.51 -5.81 4.36
CA ILE A 337 -5.62 -5.17 5.67
C ILE A 337 -4.51 -4.15 5.96
N TYR A 338 -3.63 -3.87 5.00
CA TYR A 338 -2.59 -2.85 5.15
C TYR A 338 -3.13 -1.49 5.64
N PRO A 339 -4.31 -0.98 5.19
CA PRO A 339 -4.83 0.28 5.70
C PRO A 339 -5.17 0.29 7.20
N ALA A 340 -5.32 -0.88 7.83
CA ALA A 340 -5.49 -0.97 9.29
C ALA A 340 -4.18 -0.71 10.06
N LEU A 341 -3.02 -1.01 9.46
CA LEU A 341 -1.73 -0.93 10.16
C LEU A 341 -1.43 0.48 10.70
N PRO A 342 -1.43 1.55 9.87
CA PRO A 342 -1.13 2.87 10.36
C PRO A 342 -2.18 3.38 11.37
N LEU A 343 -3.44 2.91 11.29
CA LEU A 343 -4.47 3.23 12.27
C LEU A 343 -4.23 2.55 13.61
N LEU A 344 -3.71 1.31 13.63
CA LEU A 344 -3.39 0.56 14.84
C LEU A 344 -2.10 1.02 15.52
N LEU A 345 -1.07 1.40 14.75
CA LEU A 345 0.22 1.80 15.32
C LEU A 345 0.13 3.07 16.17
N ILE A 346 -0.84 3.96 15.90
CA ILE A 346 -1.03 5.19 16.69
C ILE A 346 -1.48 4.88 18.14
N PRO A 347 -2.57 4.12 18.40
CA PRO A 347 -2.93 3.76 19.76
C PRO A 347 -1.89 2.85 20.43
N ILE A 348 -1.21 1.97 19.70
CA ILE A 348 -0.11 1.16 20.21
C ILE A 348 1.01 2.07 20.73
N ALA A 349 1.43 3.06 19.99
CA ALA A 349 2.46 4.00 20.41
C ALA A 349 2.06 4.82 21.67
N ALA A 350 0.77 5.23 21.75
CA ALA A 350 0.24 5.86 22.97
C ALA A 350 0.34 4.93 24.18
N GLY A 351 0.10 3.64 23.98
CA GLY A 351 0.21 2.63 25.04
C GLY A 351 1.65 2.32 25.42
N ILE A 352 2.57 2.23 24.46
CA ILE A 352 4.01 2.08 24.73
C ILE A 352 4.47 3.24 25.62
N ASP A 353 4.11 4.47 25.28
CA ASP A 353 4.47 5.64 26.10
C ASP A 353 3.96 5.53 27.54
N ARG A 354 2.71 5.09 27.73
CA ARG A 354 2.12 4.91 29.06
C ARG A 354 2.80 3.81 29.86
N LEU A 355 3.12 2.67 29.23
CA LEU A 355 3.80 1.55 29.87
C LEU A 355 5.23 1.94 30.29
N VAL A 356 5.98 2.58 29.40
CA VAL A 356 7.32 3.05 29.70
C VAL A 356 7.30 4.10 30.82
N ALA A 357 6.32 5.00 30.83
CA ALA A 357 6.18 5.99 31.92
C ALA A 357 5.92 5.39 33.31
N ARG A 358 5.30 4.22 33.38
CA ARG A 358 5.08 3.48 34.64
C ARG A 358 6.33 2.79 35.14
N LEU A 359 7.15 2.26 34.24
CA LEU A 359 8.32 1.46 34.60
C LEU A 359 9.55 2.35 34.86
N TYR A 360 9.68 3.42 34.10
CA TYR A 360 10.84 4.32 34.14
C TYR A 360 10.34 5.78 34.08
N PRO A 361 10.22 6.47 35.22
CA PRO A 361 9.83 7.86 35.23
C PRO A 361 10.84 8.69 34.45
N ALA A 362 10.35 9.47 33.51
CA ALA A 362 10.92 10.55 32.70
C ALA A 362 12.45 10.62 32.58
N GLY A 363 13.08 9.77 31.74
CA GLY A 363 14.49 9.88 31.41
C GLY A 363 14.77 9.75 29.91
N THR A 364 15.73 10.52 29.41
CA THR A 364 16.18 10.38 27.99
C THR A 364 16.66 8.96 27.69
N ALA A 365 17.32 8.29 28.64
CA ALA A 365 17.80 6.93 28.50
C ALA A 365 16.65 5.92 28.25
N ALA A 366 15.54 6.02 29.00
CA ALA A 366 14.38 5.16 28.82
C ALA A 366 13.73 5.38 27.43
N LEU A 367 13.66 6.61 26.96
CA LEU A 367 13.16 6.92 25.62
C LEU A 367 14.07 6.32 24.53
N VAL A 368 15.38 6.51 24.63
CA VAL A 368 16.35 5.95 23.68
C VAL A 368 16.27 4.42 23.67
N ALA A 369 16.19 3.77 24.83
CA ALA A 369 16.03 2.32 24.94
C ALA A 369 14.70 1.85 24.30
N THR A 370 13.61 2.61 24.47
CA THR A 370 12.32 2.33 23.83
C THR A 370 12.43 2.39 22.31
N LEU A 371 13.03 3.45 21.76
CA LEU A 371 13.21 3.59 20.31
C LEU A 371 14.13 2.49 19.75
N ALA A 372 15.22 2.18 20.43
CA ALA A 372 16.12 1.08 20.05
C ALA A 372 15.40 -0.27 20.11
N GLY A 373 14.57 -0.53 21.14
CA GLY A 373 13.75 -1.73 21.26
C GLY A 373 12.73 -1.86 20.14
N ILE A 374 12.05 -0.77 19.75
CA ILE A 374 11.13 -0.74 18.61
C ILE A 374 11.86 -1.07 17.30
N ALA A 375 13.02 -0.47 17.07
CA ALA A 375 13.81 -0.74 15.86
C ALA A 375 14.29 -2.21 15.82
N ALA A 376 14.81 -2.72 16.93
CA ALA A 376 15.23 -4.12 17.06
C ALA A 376 14.07 -5.09 16.84
N LEU A 377 12.91 -4.82 17.46
CA LEU A 377 11.72 -5.66 17.31
C LEU A 377 11.24 -5.66 15.83
N SER A 378 11.20 -4.51 15.19
CA SER A 378 10.83 -4.39 13.78
C SER A 378 11.80 -5.17 12.89
N LEU A 379 13.09 -5.07 13.14
CA LEU A 379 14.12 -5.82 12.39
C LEU A 379 13.97 -7.32 12.58
N VAL A 380 13.80 -7.81 13.81
CA VAL A 380 13.65 -9.22 14.13
C VAL A 380 12.39 -9.81 13.45
N VAL A 381 11.25 -9.12 13.57
CA VAL A 381 9.99 -9.58 12.97
C VAL A 381 10.06 -9.53 11.43
N GLY A 382 10.59 -8.43 10.88
CA GLY A 382 10.70 -8.25 9.43
C GLY A 382 11.71 -9.20 8.77
N SER A 383 12.74 -9.64 9.50
CA SER A 383 13.71 -10.65 9.02
C SER A 383 13.27 -12.09 9.26
N GLY A 384 12.16 -12.31 9.96
CA GLY A 384 11.62 -13.64 10.22
C GLY A 384 11.04 -14.30 8.94
N ASP A 385 10.98 -15.64 8.96
CA ASP A 385 10.58 -16.47 7.81
C ASP A 385 9.16 -16.16 7.29
N ASN A 386 8.31 -15.57 8.10
CA ASN A 386 6.95 -15.22 7.69
C ASN A 386 6.86 -13.93 6.87
N PHE A 387 7.92 -13.07 6.86
CA PHE A 387 7.93 -11.82 6.11
C PHE A 387 9.18 -11.63 5.24
N ARG A 388 10.34 -12.13 5.64
CA ARG A 388 11.59 -12.01 4.88
C ARG A 388 11.45 -12.37 3.38
N PRO A 389 10.70 -13.42 2.97
CA PRO A 389 10.53 -13.77 1.56
C PRO A 389 9.92 -12.65 0.72
N HIS A 390 9.11 -11.76 1.31
CA HIS A 390 8.52 -10.63 0.59
C HIS A 390 9.59 -9.69 0.01
N PHE A 391 10.73 -9.48 0.71
CA PHE A 391 11.81 -8.62 0.21
C PHE A 391 12.45 -9.16 -1.07
N TRP A 392 12.50 -10.48 -1.23
CA TRP A 392 13.12 -11.15 -2.37
C TRP A 392 12.14 -11.54 -3.48
N ARG A 393 10.85 -11.29 -3.26
CA ARG A 393 9.81 -11.66 -4.21
C ARG A 393 10.06 -11.02 -5.57
N ARG A 394 10.04 -11.82 -6.63
CA ARG A 394 10.26 -11.41 -8.04
C ARG A 394 11.60 -10.68 -8.28
N TYR A 395 12.57 -10.94 -7.42
CA TYR A 395 13.90 -10.34 -7.56
C TYR A 395 14.60 -10.88 -8.81
N GLY A 396 14.62 -12.21 -9.00
CA GLY A 396 15.26 -12.87 -10.14
C GLY A 396 14.65 -12.43 -11.48
N GLU A 397 13.30 -12.42 -11.57
CA GLU A 397 12.56 -11.95 -12.74
C GLU A 397 12.91 -10.48 -13.06
N THR A 398 13.02 -9.65 -12.04
CA THR A 398 13.38 -8.24 -12.22
C THR A 398 14.80 -8.09 -12.74
N GLN A 399 15.76 -8.84 -12.22
CA GLN A 399 17.16 -8.82 -12.68
C GLN A 399 17.27 -9.36 -14.11
N ALA A 400 16.56 -10.44 -14.43
CA ALA A 400 16.55 -11.02 -15.78
C ALA A 400 16.08 -10.00 -16.83
N PHE A 401 14.98 -9.29 -16.54
CA PHE A 401 14.48 -8.25 -17.44
C PHE A 401 15.45 -7.07 -17.58
N ASP A 402 16.20 -6.71 -16.53
CA ASP A 402 17.25 -5.68 -16.61
C ASP A 402 18.43 -6.11 -17.46
N ILE A 403 18.83 -7.40 -17.43
CA ILE A 403 19.89 -7.95 -18.28
C ILE A 403 19.43 -7.90 -19.73
N VAL A 404 18.22 -8.39 -20.05
CA VAL A 404 17.66 -8.36 -21.41
C VAL A 404 17.49 -6.92 -21.93
N ARG A 405 17.05 -6.00 -21.07
CA ARG A 405 16.95 -4.57 -21.43
C ARG A 405 18.27 -4.00 -21.92
N LYS A 406 19.37 -4.35 -21.26
CA LYS A 406 20.71 -3.83 -21.55
C LYS A 406 21.41 -4.56 -22.70
N ALA A 407 20.91 -5.72 -23.10
CA ALA A 407 21.51 -6.54 -24.15
C ALA A 407 21.21 -5.95 -25.54
N PRO A 408 22.21 -5.48 -26.29
CA PRO A 408 21.98 -4.82 -27.59
C PRO A 408 21.43 -5.76 -28.65
N ASP A 409 21.76 -7.05 -28.55
CA ASP A 409 21.36 -8.13 -29.47
C ASP A 409 19.99 -8.72 -29.14
N ALA A 410 19.35 -8.36 -28.03
CA ALA A 410 18.04 -8.87 -27.68
C ALA A 410 16.98 -8.47 -28.72
N CYS A 411 16.32 -9.44 -29.32
CA CYS A 411 15.28 -9.28 -30.33
C CYS A 411 13.94 -9.91 -29.95
N GLY A 412 13.89 -10.72 -28.88
CA GLY A 412 12.70 -11.31 -28.30
C GLY A 412 13.02 -12.03 -27.00
N LEU A 413 12.02 -12.09 -26.09
CA LEU A 413 12.09 -12.78 -24.80
C LEU A 413 10.98 -13.83 -24.73
N ALA A 414 11.34 -15.09 -24.52
CA ALA A 414 10.37 -16.15 -24.22
C ALA A 414 10.29 -16.40 -22.72
N LEU A 415 9.09 -16.64 -22.21
CA LEU A 415 8.79 -17.04 -20.84
C LEU A 415 8.36 -18.50 -20.87
N HIS A 416 9.13 -19.37 -20.23
CA HIS A 416 8.88 -20.82 -20.22
C HIS A 416 8.71 -21.31 -18.77
N LEU A 417 7.59 -21.97 -18.50
CA LEU A 417 7.20 -22.44 -17.17
C LEU A 417 7.15 -21.30 -16.12
N ILE A 418 6.87 -20.09 -16.55
CA ILE A 418 6.76 -18.90 -15.71
C ILE A 418 5.43 -18.23 -16.04
N GLU A 419 4.63 -17.96 -15.05
CA GLU A 419 3.43 -17.16 -15.23
C GLU A 419 3.81 -15.74 -15.68
N TRP A 420 3.19 -15.25 -16.76
CA TRP A 420 3.44 -13.91 -17.27
C TRP A 420 3.23 -12.84 -16.18
N SER A 421 2.26 -13.07 -15.29
CA SER A 421 1.91 -12.20 -14.16
C SER A 421 2.99 -12.14 -13.07
N GLU A 422 3.96 -13.04 -13.10
CA GLU A 422 5.13 -13.03 -12.21
C GLU A 422 6.25 -12.13 -12.72
N THR A 423 6.18 -11.68 -13.96
CA THR A 423 7.22 -10.84 -14.57
C THR A 423 6.96 -9.36 -14.39
N PRO A 424 7.98 -8.50 -14.47
CA PRO A 424 7.82 -7.06 -14.35
C PRO A 424 7.35 -6.37 -15.63
N GLY A 425 7.01 -7.12 -16.69
CA GLY A 425 6.49 -6.61 -17.94
C GLY A 425 7.39 -5.61 -18.66
N TYR A 426 6.81 -4.85 -19.55
CA TYR A 426 7.50 -3.80 -20.30
C TYR A 426 7.95 -2.63 -19.42
N THR A 427 7.35 -2.45 -18.26
CA THR A 427 7.80 -1.47 -17.28
C THR A 427 9.28 -1.60 -16.94
N ARG A 428 9.80 -2.82 -16.87
CA ARG A 428 11.21 -3.07 -16.56
C ARG A 428 12.03 -3.33 -17.81
N LEU A 429 11.45 -4.04 -18.79
CA LEU A 429 12.11 -4.31 -20.05
C LEU A 429 12.43 -3.02 -20.83
N HIS A 430 11.53 -2.06 -20.82
CA HIS A 430 11.65 -0.72 -21.42
C HIS A 430 12.19 -0.70 -22.85
N ARG A 431 11.80 -1.72 -23.62
CA ARG A 431 12.10 -1.88 -25.06
C ARG A 431 10.89 -2.55 -25.71
N ASP A 432 10.44 -2.03 -26.85
CA ASP A 432 9.36 -2.67 -27.62
C ASP A 432 9.87 -3.88 -28.40
N LEU A 433 10.30 -4.89 -27.67
CA LEU A 433 10.62 -6.20 -28.23
C LEU A 433 9.57 -7.23 -27.80
N PRO A 434 9.27 -8.26 -28.65
CA PRO A 434 8.22 -9.21 -28.35
C PRO A 434 8.55 -10.05 -27.10
N ILE A 435 7.58 -10.17 -26.20
CA ILE A 435 7.56 -11.14 -25.12
C ILE A 435 6.61 -12.25 -25.55
N TYR A 436 7.07 -13.51 -25.52
CA TYR A 436 6.28 -14.69 -25.82
C TYR A 436 6.00 -15.46 -24.54
N TYR A 437 4.72 -15.74 -24.31
CA TYR A 437 4.27 -16.54 -23.18
C TYR A 437 4.09 -18.00 -23.63
N ALA A 438 4.88 -18.89 -23.07
CA ALA A 438 4.92 -20.30 -23.40
C ALA A 438 5.03 -21.12 -22.09
N TYR A 439 3.89 -21.37 -21.45
CA TYR A 439 3.88 -22.06 -20.15
C TYR A 439 4.24 -23.55 -20.29
N ARG A 440 3.95 -24.19 -21.46
CA ARG A 440 4.22 -25.59 -21.74
C ARG A 440 5.35 -25.76 -22.76
N ASP A 441 5.96 -26.94 -22.76
CA ASP A 441 7.06 -27.28 -23.66
C ASP A 441 6.67 -27.20 -25.16
N ASP A 442 5.44 -27.62 -25.50
CA ASP A 442 4.93 -27.56 -26.88
C ASP A 442 4.73 -26.10 -27.34
N GLU A 443 4.26 -25.24 -26.45
CA GLU A 443 4.12 -23.81 -26.72
C GLU A 443 5.49 -23.16 -26.89
N PHE A 444 6.45 -23.52 -26.03
CA PHE A 444 7.83 -23.03 -26.15
C PHE A 444 8.48 -23.48 -27.46
N ALA A 445 8.36 -24.74 -27.81
CA ALA A 445 8.89 -25.28 -29.10
C ALA A 445 8.36 -24.49 -30.30
N ARG A 446 7.09 -24.04 -30.24
CA ARG A 446 6.46 -23.26 -31.32
C ARG A 446 7.05 -21.88 -31.47
N VAL A 447 7.29 -21.14 -30.35
CA VAL A 447 7.73 -19.72 -30.37
C VAL A 447 9.25 -19.55 -30.20
N ARG A 448 9.99 -20.64 -30.05
CA ARG A 448 11.42 -20.68 -29.77
C ARG A 448 12.25 -19.78 -30.68
N ASP A 449 11.97 -19.80 -31.98
CA ASP A 449 12.71 -19.03 -32.97
C ASP A 449 12.32 -17.54 -33.00
N GLY A 450 11.23 -17.16 -32.32
CA GLY A 450 10.79 -15.77 -32.15
C GLY A 450 11.58 -15.00 -31.11
N ALA A 451 12.34 -15.71 -30.24
CA ALA A 451 13.10 -15.11 -29.15
C ALA A 451 14.53 -15.63 -29.10
N ASN A 452 15.48 -14.74 -28.82
CA ASN A 452 16.86 -15.12 -28.55
C ASN A 452 17.25 -15.09 -27.06
N TYR A 453 16.35 -14.58 -26.22
CA TYR A 453 16.43 -14.69 -24.75
C TYR A 453 15.29 -15.55 -24.23
N LEU A 454 15.60 -16.37 -23.22
CA LEU A 454 14.66 -17.28 -22.59
C LEU A 454 14.77 -17.18 -21.08
N LEU A 455 13.66 -16.91 -20.41
CA LEU A 455 13.53 -17.02 -18.97
C LEU A 455 12.72 -18.27 -18.64
N SER A 456 13.29 -19.19 -17.83
CA SER A 456 12.69 -20.51 -17.56
C SER A 456 12.85 -20.95 -16.12
N ARG A 457 11.87 -21.69 -15.59
CA ARG A 457 11.98 -22.38 -14.29
C ARG A 457 12.52 -23.81 -14.42
N SER A 458 12.81 -24.26 -15.63
CA SER A 458 13.43 -25.56 -15.89
C SER A 458 14.76 -25.37 -16.63
N PRO A 459 15.75 -26.24 -16.37
CA PRO A 459 16.97 -26.27 -17.18
C PRO A 459 16.64 -26.54 -18.65
N VAL A 460 17.26 -25.77 -19.56
CA VAL A 460 17.15 -25.94 -21.01
C VAL A 460 18.55 -26.09 -21.60
N GLU A 461 18.79 -27.20 -22.28
CA GLU A 461 20.14 -27.54 -22.77
C GLU A 461 20.33 -27.26 -24.27
N ALA A 462 19.32 -27.51 -25.10
CA ALA A 462 19.48 -27.52 -26.56
C ALA A 462 19.54 -26.11 -27.17
N GLY A 463 20.75 -25.69 -27.58
CA GLY A 463 20.98 -24.47 -28.38
C GLY A 463 20.89 -23.15 -27.60
N TYR A 464 20.89 -23.21 -26.26
CA TYR A 464 20.90 -22.06 -25.38
C TYR A 464 22.13 -22.08 -24.48
N THR A 465 22.72 -20.90 -24.24
CA THR A 465 23.78 -20.69 -23.25
C THR A 465 23.16 -20.07 -22.00
N LYS A 466 23.38 -20.71 -20.84
CA LYS A 466 22.94 -20.16 -19.55
C LYS A 466 23.76 -18.91 -19.21
N LEU A 467 23.06 -17.79 -18.93
CA LEU A 467 23.67 -16.52 -18.50
C LEU A 467 23.69 -16.40 -16.99
N GLU A 468 22.53 -16.65 -16.35
CA GLU A 468 22.34 -16.45 -14.91
C GLU A 468 21.40 -17.51 -14.32
N GLU A 469 21.51 -17.69 -13.00
CA GLU A 469 20.66 -18.58 -12.21
C GLU A 469 20.37 -17.93 -10.85
N TRP A 470 19.08 -17.85 -10.47
CA TRP A 470 18.61 -17.37 -9.16
C TRP A 470 17.94 -18.50 -8.38
N LYS A 471 18.37 -18.70 -7.13
CA LYS A 471 17.88 -19.75 -6.21
C LYS A 471 17.07 -19.19 -5.03
N GLN A 472 16.47 -18.02 -5.19
CA GLN A 472 15.87 -17.30 -4.07
C GLN A 472 14.40 -17.67 -3.81
N ASP A 473 13.72 -18.29 -4.77
CA ASP A 473 12.37 -18.77 -4.69
C ASP A 473 12.30 -20.29 -4.52
N ILE A 474 11.08 -20.85 -4.43
CA ILE A 474 10.82 -22.29 -4.28
C ILE A 474 11.46 -23.07 -5.43
N ASP A 475 11.41 -22.51 -6.65
CA ASP A 475 11.99 -23.10 -7.85
C ASP A 475 13.09 -22.19 -8.41
N PRO A 476 14.19 -22.76 -8.94
CA PRO A 476 15.25 -21.99 -9.57
C PRO A 476 14.74 -21.26 -10.81
N LEU A 477 15.31 -20.09 -11.07
CA LEU A 477 15.02 -19.28 -12.24
C LEU A 477 16.28 -19.16 -13.07
N TYR A 478 16.18 -19.42 -14.37
CA TYR A 478 17.30 -19.44 -15.31
C TYR A 478 17.07 -18.42 -16.42
N LEU A 479 18.11 -17.64 -16.74
CA LEU A 479 18.14 -16.81 -17.94
C LEU A 479 19.12 -17.42 -18.94
N TYR A 480 18.63 -17.63 -20.15
CA TYR A 480 19.39 -18.18 -21.25
C TYR A 480 19.44 -17.20 -22.42
N ARG A 481 20.47 -17.39 -23.26
CA ARG A 481 20.64 -16.70 -24.55
C ARG A 481 20.91 -17.73 -25.64
N ARG A 482 20.29 -17.55 -26.81
CA ARG A 482 20.58 -18.26 -28.04
C ARG A 482 21.32 -17.33 -29.00
N GLU A 483 22.28 -17.85 -29.73
CA GLU A 483 22.92 -17.12 -30.82
C GLU A 483 21.96 -17.02 -32.03
N GLY A 484 22.13 -15.92 -32.81
CA GLY A 484 21.32 -15.64 -33.98
C GLY A 484 20.15 -14.70 -33.73
N GLY A 485 19.48 -14.30 -34.81
CA GLY A 485 18.34 -13.38 -34.78
C GLY A 485 17.02 -14.05 -34.42
N CYS A 486 15.97 -13.24 -34.35
CA CYS A 486 14.61 -13.67 -34.09
C CYS A 486 13.77 -13.71 -35.37
N SER A 487 12.96 -14.73 -35.53
CA SER A 487 12.00 -14.84 -36.63
C SER A 487 10.84 -13.87 -36.39
N THR A 488 10.50 -13.08 -37.41
CA THR A 488 9.33 -12.19 -37.37
C THR A 488 7.98 -12.91 -37.57
N ARG A 489 8.02 -14.20 -37.91
CA ARG A 489 6.80 -15.02 -38.15
C ARG A 489 5.89 -15.05 -36.96
N PHE A 490 6.42 -14.96 -35.74
CA PHE A 490 5.68 -15.11 -34.48
C PHE A 490 5.24 -13.78 -33.86
N LEU A 491 5.42 -12.64 -34.52
CA LEU A 491 5.06 -11.33 -33.97
C LEU A 491 3.57 -11.22 -33.57
N GLY A 492 2.68 -11.96 -34.24
CA GLY A 492 1.27 -12.02 -33.89
C GLY A 492 0.97 -12.79 -32.57
N GLU A 493 1.93 -13.57 -32.06
CA GLU A 493 1.80 -14.34 -30.82
C GLU A 493 2.42 -13.62 -29.61
N ARG A 494 2.90 -12.37 -29.79
CA ARG A 494 3.46 -11.58 -28.68
C ARG A 494 2.42 -11.29 -27.60
N LEU A 495 2.85 -11.32 -26.37
CA LEU A 495 2.01 -11.01 -25.23
C LEU A 495 1.64 -9.52 -25.21
N GLN A 496 0.37 -9.19 -25.45
CA GLN A 496 -0.13 -7.81 -25.51
C GLN A 496 -1.36 -7.60 -24.62
N VAL A 497 -2.38 -8.45 -24.78
CA VAL A 497 -3.65 -8.35 -24.05
C VAL A 497 -3.94 -9.70 -23.41
N ARG A 498 -4.34 -9.67 -22.15
CA ARG A 498 -4.84 -10.86 -21.43
C ARG A 498 -6.33 -10.70 -21.19
N THR A 499 -7.10 -11.72 -21.50
CA THR A 499 -8.53 -11.77 -21.20
C THR A 499 -8.76 -12.43 -19.84
N ARG A 500 -9.92 -12.15 -19.24
CA ARG A 500 -10.32 -12.77 -17.97
C ARG A 500 -10.32 -14.30 -18.01
N VAL A 501 -10.77 -14.88 -19.12
CA VAL A 501 -10.79 -16.34 -19.30
C VAL A 501 -9.37 -16.91 -19.25
N GLN A 502 -8.42 -16.27 -19.93
CA GLN A 502 -7.01 -16.70 -19.91
C GLN A 502 -6.34 -16.62 -18.55
N GLU A 503 -6.73 -15.67 -17.69
CA GLU A 503 -6.17 -15.53 -16.34
C GLU A 503 -6.81 -16.46 -15.31
N THR A 504 -8.07 -16.79 -15.47
CA THR A 504 -8.83 -17.61 -14.51
C THR A 504 -8.89 -19.11 -14.84
N THR A 505 -8.32 -19.52 -15.97
CA THR A 505 -8.22 -20.93 -16.35
C THR A 505 -6.93 -21.49 -15.75
N PRO A 506 -6.99 -22.55 -14.91
CA PRO A 506 -5.80 -23.25 -14.43
C PRO A 506 -5.00 -23.83 -15.60
N HIS A 507 -3.68 -23.72 -15.57
CA HIS A 507 -2.75 -24.32 -16.54
C HIS A 507 -2.37 -25.74 -16.18
#